data_02310f3ffdd154b2c1178a3495962b2a
#
_entry.id   02310f3ffdd154b2c1178a3495962b2a
#
_cell.length_a   1.000
_cell.length_b   1.000
_cell.length_c   1.000
_cell.angle_alpha   90.00
_cell.angle_beta   90.00
_cell.angle_gamma   90.00
#
_symmetry.space_group_name_H-M   'P 1'
#
loop_
_entity.id
_entity.type
_entity.pdbx_description
1 polymer ?
#
loop_
_entity_poly.entity_id
_entity_poly.type
_entity_poly.pdbx_seq_one_letter_code
_entity_poly.pdbx_strand_id
1 'polypeptide(L)'
;MKSVTVAGIDCGTNSIRLKVSRVSEDGVEDIGPRILRVIRLGQDVDKTHRFADEALARAYEAAREFAGVLAEHPVDGIRFVATSATRDAENREEFEDNIEKILGVRPEVIPGTEEADLSFLGATSIVHREVEAPYLVVDLGGGSTELVLGGDGVTHPSTQVQAAFSMNIGSVRMTERHLKNDPPTEGQIAEAVADIDAHIDEAFKTVPAGKTHTIIGVSGTVTTMTALAMGLTEYDHTAVDG
;
A
#
# COMPACT_ATOMS: atom_id res chain seq x y z
N MET A 1 -1.10 -5.26 32.36
CA MET A 1 -1.23 -4.26 31.29
C MET A 1 -2.36 -4.67 30.39
N LYS A 2 -3.23 -3.73 29.96
CA LYS A 2 -4.28 -4.08 28.99
C LYS A 2 -3.64 -4.14 27.60
N SER A 3 -3.68 -5.29 26.96
CA SER A 3 -3.36 -5.47 25.56
C SER A 3 -4.62 -5.81 24.78
N VAL A 4 -4.67 -5.44 23.52
CA VAL A 4 -5.74 -5.81 22.58
C VAL A 4 -5.14 -6.55 21.40
N THR A 5 -5.84 -7.57 20.93
CA THR A 5 -5.47 -8.31 19.72
C THR A 5 -6.26 -7.76 18.55
N VAL A 6 -5.61 -7.34 17.50
CA VAL A 6 -6.27 -6.70 16.35
C VAL A 6 -5.82 -7.33 15.04
N ALA A 7 -6.70 -7.30 14.05
CA ALA A 7 -6.35 -7.63 12.67
C ALA A 7 -6.43 -6.38 11.79
N GLY A 8 -5.37 -6.13 11.04
CA GLY A 8 -5.35 -5.16 9.96
C GLY A 8 -5.46 -5.88 8.61
N ILE A 9 -6.40 -5.44 7.77
CA ILE A 9 -6.52 -5.89 6.38
C ILE A 9 -6.31 -4.67 5.48
N ASP A 10 -5.34 -4.77 4.58
CA ASP A 10 -5.01 -3.76 3.58
C ASP A 10 -5.32 -4.32 2.19
N CYS A 11 -6.26 -3.68 1.49
CA CYS A 11 -6.70 -4.07 0.16
C CYS A 11 -6.29 -3.00 -0.87
N GLY A 12 -5.15 -3.21 -1.49
CA GLY A 12 -4.63 -2.35 -2.53
C GLY A 12 -5.10 -2.75 -3.94
N THR A 13 -4.56 -2.06 -4.94
CA THR A 13 -4.85 -2.29 -6.36
C THR A 13 -4.40 -3.67 -6.84
N ASN A 14 -3.27 -4.17 -6.35
CA ASN A 14 -2.69 -5.43 -6.80
C ASN A 14 -2.83 -6.58 -5.81
N SER A 15 -2.74 -6.30 -4.53
CA SER A 15 -2.69 -7.31 -3.47
C SER A 15 -3.56 -6.95 -2.28
N ILE A 16 -3.97 -7.97 -1.55
CA ILE A 16 -4.62 -7.86 -0.25
C ILE A 16 -3.74 -8.52 0.82
N ARG A 17 -3.67 -7.91 1.99
CA ARG A 17 -2.83 -8.35 3.11
C ARG A 17 -3.64 -8.48 4.38
N LEU A 18 -3.32 -9.50 5.17
CA LEU A 18 -3.81 -9.66 6.54
C LEU A 18 -2.60 -9.70 7.49
N LYS A 19 -2.70 -8.96 8.58
CA LYS A 19 -1.76 -9.02 9.69
C LYS A 19 -2.53 -9.08 11.01
N VAL A 20 -2.13 -9.98 11.91
CA VAL A 20 -2.68 -10.09 13.26
C VAL A 20 -1.61 -9.70 14.26
N SER A 21 -1.92 -8.71 15.08
CA SER A 21 -0.96 -8.14 16.05
C SER A 21 -1.61 -7.93 17.42
N ARG A 22 -0.77 -7.98 18.45
CA ARG A 22 -1.10 -7.55 19.79
C ARG A 22 -0.58 -6.13 20.00
N VAL A 23 -1.45 -5.23 20.43
CA VAL A 23 -1.11 -3.85 20.73
C VAL A 23 -1.16 -3.64 22.24
N SER A 24 -0.12 -3.06 22.81
CA SER A 24 -0.01 -2.72 24.24
C SER A 24 0.70 -1.38 24.40
N GLU A 25 0.88 -0.94 25.65
CA GLU A 25 1.67 0.26 25.98
C GLU A 25 3.16 0.09 25.62
N ASP A 26 3.64 -1.15 25.52
CA ASP A 26 5.03 -1.48 25.17
C ASP A 26 5.28 -1.50 23.65
N GLY A 27 4.21 -1.42 22.83
CA GLY A 27 4.28 -1.41 21.37
C GLY A 27 3.37 -2.42 20.68
N VAL A 28 3.74 -2.79 19.46
CA VAL A 28 3.02 -3.72 18.59
C VAL A 28 3.84 -5.00 18.42
N GLU A 29 3.23 -6.14 18.73
CA GLU A 29 3.83 -7.47 18.59
C GLU A 29 3.05 -8.27 17.53
N ASP A 30 3.75 -8.86 16.57
CA ASP A 30 3.15 -9.77 15.60
C ASP A 30 2.90 -11.13 16.24
N ILE A 31 1.64 -11.53 16.34
CA ILE A 31 1.21 -12.77 17.04
C ILE A 31 0.55 -13.78 16.12
N GLY A 32 0.30 -13.42 14.88
CA GLY A 32 -0.33 -14.27 13.89
C GLY A 32 0.40 -14.22 12.54
N PRO A 33 -0.09 -14.98 11.55
CA PRO A 33 0.51 -14.96 10.24
C PRO A 33 0.35 -13.60 9.56
N ARG A 34 1.37 -13.20 8.80
CA ARG A 34 1.28 -12.13 7.81
C ARG A 34 1.02 -12.77 6.45
N ILE A 35 -0.17 -12.55 5.91
CA ILE A 35 -0.59 -13.17 4.65
C ILE A 35 -0.73 -12.10 3.58
N LEU A 36 -0.18 -12.38 2.40
CA LEU A 36 -0.35 -11.57 1.21
C LEU A 36 -0.94 -12.43 0.09
N ARG A 37 -1.94 -11.91 -0.62
CA ARG A 37 -2.50 -12.54 -1.83
C ARG A 37 -2.54 -11.52 -2.96
N VAL A 38 -2.07 -11.92 -4.13
CA VAL A 38 -2.18 -11.12 -5.35
C VAL A 38 -3.57 -11.33 -5.93
N ILE A 39 -4.41 -10.31 -5.84
CA ILE A 39 -5.81 -10.34 -6.27
C ILE A 39 -6.05 -9.56 -7.56
N ARG A 40 -5.14 -8.63 -7.92
CA ARG A 40 -5.22 -7.76 -9.10
C ARG A 40 -6.58 -7.05 -9.18
N LEU A 41 -7.05 -6.49 -8.04
CA LEU A 41 -8.35 -5.85 -7.93
C LEU A 41 -8.49 -4.66 -8.89
N GLY A 42 -7.39 -3.96 -9.16
CA GLY A 42 -7.35 -2.82 -10.07
C GLY A 42 -7.28 -3.18 -11.55
N GLN A 43 -7.36 -4.47 -11.92
CA GLN A 43 -7.34 -4.90 -13.32
C GLN A 43 -8.40 -4.15 -14.13
N ASP A 44 -7.96 -3.45 -15.19
CA ASP A 44 -8.78 -2.63 -16.10
C ASP A 44 -9.58 -1.48 -15.44
N VAL A 45 -9.44 -1.22 -14.14
CA VAL A 45 -10.21 -0.17 -13.44
C VAL A 45 -9.92 1.22 -13.99
N ASP A 46 -8.68 1.52 -14.33
CA ASP A 46 -8.30 2.83 -14.92
C ASP A 46 -9.07 3.12 -16.23
N LYS A 47 -9.45 2.08 -16.96
CA LYS A 47 -10.17 2.17 -18.23
C LYS A 47 -11.68 2.05 -18.09
N THR A 48 -12.14 1.15 -17.23
CA THR A 48 -13.55 0.74 -17.15
C THR A 48 -14.30 1.40 -16.01
N HIS A 49 -13.58 1.95 -15.02
CA HIS A 49 -14.08 2.40 -13.75
C HIS A 49 -14.89 1.35 -12.98
N ARG A 50 -14.61 0.06 -13.23
CA ARG A 50 -15.30 -1.05 -12.61
C ARG A 50 -14.34 -2.21 -12.31
N PHE A 51 -14.57 -2.88 -11.20
CA PHE A 51 -13.91 -4.16 -10.93
C PHE A 51 -14.35 -5.22 -11.92
N ALA A 52 -13.40 -5.98 -12.43
CA ALA A 52 -13.68 -7.16 -13.23
C ALA A 52 -14.18 -8.32 -12.34
N ASP A 53 -15.09 -9.16 -12.86
CA ASP A 53 -15.68 -10.25 -12.11
C ASP A 53 -14.61 -11.25 -11.60
N GLU A 54 -13.57 -11.50 -12.40
CA GLU A 54 -12.47 -12.39 -12.02
C GLU A 54 -11.61 -11.78 -10.89
N ALA A 55 -11.46 -10.46 -10.85
CA ALA A 55 -10.74 -9.77 -9.79
C ALA A 55 -11.54 -9.83 -8.49
N LEU A 56 -12.85 -9.60 -8.53
CA LEU A 56 -13.75 -9.80 -7.41
C LEU A 56 -13.71 -11.24 -6.88
N ALA A 57 -13.74 -12.24 -7.78
CA ALA A 57 -13.67 -13.65 -7.38
C ALA A 57 -12.38 -13.95 -6.60
N ARG A 58 -11.21 -13.46 -7.06
CA ARG A 58 -9.92 -13.61 -6.36
C ARG A 58 -9.94 -12.91 -5.01
N ALA A 59 -10.52 -11.72 -4.92
CA ALA A 59 -10.63 -10.98 -3.66
C ALA A 59 -11.51 -11.70 -2.64
N TYR A 60 -12.64 -12.26 -3.06
CA TYR A 60 -13.54 -13.02 -2.18
C TYR A 60 -12.91 -14.35 -1.75
N GLU A 61 -12.10 -15.00 -2.58
CA GLU A 61 -11.35 -16.20 -2.20
C GLU A 61 -10.34 -15.87 -1.10
N ALA A 62 -9.55 -14.81 -1.28
CA ALA A 62 -8.61 -14.34 -0.27
C ALA A 62 -9.33 -13.97 1.05
N ALA A 63 -10.49 -13.30 0.96
CA ALA A 63 -11.27 -12.95 2.15
C ALA A 63 -11.78 -14.19 2.91
N ARG A 64 -12.19 -15.25 2.23
CA ARG A 64 -12.59 -16.51 2.88
C ARG A 64 -11.41 -17.19 3.57
N GLU A 65 -10.22 -17.17 2.95
CA GLU A 65 -9.01 -17.64 3.60
C GLU A 65 -8.73 -16.84 4.88
N PHE A 66 -8.81 -15.51 4.82
CA PHE A 66 -8.63 -14.64 5.99
C PHE A 66 -9.65 -14.93 7.09
N ALA A 67 -10.90 -15.19 6.73
CA ALA A 67 -11.93 -15.60 7.70
C ALA A 67 -11.54 -16.89 8.44
N GLY A 68 -10.96 -17.88 7.73
CA GLY A 68 -10.44 -19.09 8.33
C GLY A 68 -9.31 -18.82 9.33
N VAL A 69 -8.35 -17.96 8.94
CA VAL A 69 -7.24 -17.55 9.82
C VAL A 69 -7.74 -16.82 11.07
N LEU A 70 -8.70 -15.90 10.91
CA LEU A 70 -9.27 -15.16 12.03
C LEU A 70 -10.09 -16.04 12.98
N ALA A 71 -10.66 -17.15 12.48
CA ALA A 71 -11.31 -18.14 13.33
C ALA A 71 -10.31 -18.90 14.22
N GLU A 72 -9.07 -19.12 13.74
CA GLU A 72 -7.99 -19.75 14.49
C GLU A 72 -7.25 -18.75 15.41
N HIS A 73 -7.28 -17.46 15.06
CA HIS A 73 -6.65 -16.35 15.79
C HIS A 73 -7.71 -15.29 16.18
N PRO A 74 -8.50 -15.54 17.26
CA PRO A 74 -9.54 -14.59 17.68
C PRO A 74 -8.97 -13.21 17.99
N VAL A 75 -9.63 -12.17 17.48
CA VAL A 75 -9.23 -10.77 17.63
C VAL A 75 -10.32 -9.94 18.31
N ASP A 76 -9.93 -8.91 19.04
CA ASP A 76 -10.85 -7.96 19.67
C ASP A 76 -11.45 -6.97 18.67
N GLY A 77 -10.76 -6.75 17.54
CA GLY A 77 -11.20 -5.85 16.46
C GLY A 77 -10.51 -6.12 15.14
N ILE A 78 -11.22 -5.81 14.06
CA ILE A 78 -10.71 -5.88 12.68
C ILE A 78 -10.86 -4.50 12.06
N ARG A 79 -9.79 -4.00 11.43
CA ARG A 79 -9.88 -2.86 10.53
C ARG A 79 -9.53 -3.31 9.12
N PHE A 80 -10.45 -3.11 8.18
CA PHE A 80 -10.23 -3.39 6.77
C PHE A 80 -10.19 -2.06 6.01
N VAL A 81 -9.05 -1.72 5.42
CA VAL A 81 -8.91 -0.54 4.55
C VAL A 81 -8.81 -0.96 3.09
N ALA A 82 -9.46 -0.18 2.22
CA ALA A 82 -9.41 -0.35 0.77
C ALA A 82 -8.99 0.98 0.13
N THR A 83 -8.13 0.91 -0.88
CA THR A 83 -7.41 2.08 -1.36
C THR A 83 -7.73 2.42 -2.83
N SER A 84 -6.75 2.82 -3.63
CA SER A 84 -6.88 3.43 -4.95
C SER A 84 -7.88 2.73 -5.88
N ALA A 85 -7.77 1.43 -6.12
CA ALA A 85 -8.68 0.73 -7.03
C ALA A 85 -10.14 0.79 -6.57
N THR A 86 -10.37 0.74 -5.25
CA THR A 86 -11.72 0.80 -4.68
C THR A 86 -12.28 2.23 -4.71
N ARG A 87 -11.43 3.27 -4.59
CA ARG A 87 -11.86 4.66 -4.77
C ARG A 87 -12.40 4.89 -6.18
N ASP A 88 -11.78 4.27 -7.19
CA ASP A 88 -12.06 4.51 -8.60
C ASP A 88 -13.19 3.65 -9.17
N ALA A 89 -13.60 2.59 -8.46
CA ALA A 89 -14.59 1.62 -8.95
C ALA A 89 -16.03 2.01 -8.66
N GLU A 90 -16.87 2.12 -9.69
CA GLU A 90 -18.32 2.40 -9.58
C GLU A 90 -19.10 1.26 -8.92
N ASN A 91 -18.64 0.01 -9.05
CA ASN A 91 -19.26 -1.17 -8.43
C ASN A 91 -18.63 -1.55 -7.08
N ARG A 92 -17.99 -0.60 -6.39
CA ARG A 92 -17.35 -0.84 -5.09
C ARG A 92 -18.31 -1.32 -4.01
N GLU A 93 -19.57 -0.86 -4.03
CA GLU A 93 -20.56 -1.27 -3.04
C GLU A 93 -20.79 -2.80 -3.06
N GLU A 94 -20.82 -3.40 -4.25
CA GLU A 94 -20.92 -4.85 -4.39
C GLU A 94 -19.74 -5.57 -3.74
N PHE A 95 -18.52 -5.05 -3.93
CA PHE A 95 -17.32 -5.58 -3.29
C PHE A 95 -17.42 -5.44 -1.76
N GLU A 96 -17.74 -4.24 -1.26
CA GLU A 96 -17.85 -3.96 0.17
C GLU A 96 -18.90 -4.86 0.84
N ASP A 97 -20.09 -5.01 0.25
CA ASP A 97 -21.17 -5.84 0.76
C ASP A 97 -20.79 -7.33 0.84
N ASN A 98 -20.06 -7.83 -0.14
CA ASN A 98 -19.65 -9.24 -0.16
C ASN A 98 -18.49 -9.49 0.84
N ILE A 99 -17.54 -8.56 0.96
CA ILE A 99 -16.50 -8.65 1.99
C ILE A 99 -17.12 -8.64 3.39
N GLU A 100 -18.09 -7.74 3.65
CA GLU A 100 -18.79 -7.68 4.93
C GLU A 100 -19.51 -8.98 5.28
N LYS A 101 -20.15 -9.62 4.30
CA LYS A 101 -20.76 -10.95 4.49
C LYS A 101 -19.75 -12.05 4.83
N ILE A 102 -18.52 -11.97 4.29
CA ILE A 102 -17.48 -12.99 4.49
C ILE A 102 -16.74 -12.78 5.81
N LEU A 103 -16.37 -11.54 6.13
CA LEU A 103 -15.47 -11.20 7.25
C LEU A 103 -16.18 -10.58 8.45
N GLY A 104 -17.46 -10.19 8.30
CA GLY A 104 -18.21 -9.49 9.36
C GLY A 104 -17.77 -8.04 9.59
N VAL A 105 -16.92 -7.49 8.70
CA VAL A 105 -16.45 -6.11 8.73
C VAL A 105 -16.56 -5.51 7.34
N ARG A 106 -17.13 -4.30 7.23
CA ARG A 106 -17.21 -3.57 5.97
C ARG A 106 -15.89 -2.89 5.68
N PRO A 107 -15.36 -2.98 4.45
CA PRO A 107 -14.18 -2.22 4.05
C PRO A 107 -14.37 -0.71 4.19
N GLU A 108 -13.38 -0.04 4.77
CA GLU A 108 -13.28 1.42 4.79
C GLU A 108 -12.52 1.87 3.53
N VAL A 109 -13.19 2.59 2.64
CA VAL A 109 -12.51 3.20 1.47
C VAL A 109 -11.86 4.49 1.92
N ILE A 110 -10.56 4.45 2.16
CA ILE A 110 -9.81 5.58 2.70
C ILE A 110 -9.32 6.52 1.60
N PRO A 111 -9.28 7.85 1.85
CA PRO A 111 -8.68 8.81 0.94
C PRO A 111 -7.14 8.62 0.87
N GLY A 112 -6.53 9.09 -0.22
CA GLY A 112 -5.06 8.99 -0.39
C GLY A 112 -4.25 9.71 0.70
N THR A 113 -4.81 10.71 1.34
CA THR A 113 -4.17 11.39 2.49
C THR A 113 -4.07 10.49 3.72
N GLU A 114 -5.12 9.72 4.02
CA GLU A 114 -5.09 8.76 5.12
C GLU A 114 -4.20 7.55 4.79
N GLU A 115 -4.22 7.08 3.54
CA GLU A 115 -3.30 6.05 3.04
C GLU A 115 -1.84 6.49 3.25
N ALA A 116 -1.52 7.76 2.90
CA ALA A 116 -0.21 8.35 3.12
C ALA A 116 0.18 8.40 4.61
N ASP A 117 -0.72 8.81 5.49
CA ASP A 117 -0.48 8.86 6.94
C ASP A 117 -0.19 7.45 7.51
N LEU A 118 -0.99 6.46 7.12
CA LEU A 118 -0.81 5.06 7.55
C LEU A 118 0.49 4.46 7.02
N SER A 119 0.82 4.74 5.76
CA SER A 119 2.06 4.29 5.14
C SER A 119 3.28 4.90 5.84
N PHE A 120 3.23 6.20 6.13
CA PHE A 120 4.29 6.88 6.88
C PHE A 120 4.48 6.30 8.28
N LEU A 121 3.40 6.11 9.03
CA LEU A 121 3.46 5.50 10.37
C LEU A 121 4.02 4.08 10.32
N GLY A 122 3.58 3.28 9.36
CA GLY A 122 4.08 1.91 9.16
C GLY A 122 5.58 1.88 8.85
N ALA A 123 6.01 2.68 7.87
CA ALA A 123 7.40 2.76 7.45
C ALA A 123 8.32 3.25 8.58
N THR A 124 7.95 4.34 9.26
CA THR A 124 8.79 4.94 10.31
C THR A 124 8.81 4.14 11.61
N SER A 125 7.85 3.23 11.83
CA SER A 125 7.83 2.37 13.01
C SER A 125 8.96 1.35 13.07
N ILE A 126 9.52 0.99 11.90
CA ILE A 126 10.60 -0.01 11.76
C ILE A 126 11.97 0.64 11.49
N VAL A 127 12.01 1.95 11.23
CA VAL A 127 13.26 2.66 10.94
C VAL A 127 14.10 2.75 12.20
N HIS A 128 15.35 2.28 12.12
CA HIS A 128 16.31 2.36 13.19
C HIS A 128 16.69 3.82 13.49
N ARG A 129 16.94 4.13 14.77
CA ARG A 129 17.28 5.50 15.25
C ARG A 129 18.54 6.12 14.64
N GLU A 130 19.29 5.33 13.86
CA GLU A 130 20.54 5.76 13.20
C GLU A 130 20.33 6.49 11.88
N VAL A 131 19.10 6.56 11.39
CA VAL A 131 18.77 7.22 10.12
C VAL A 131 18.27 8.64 10.38
N GLU A 132 18.80 9.60 9.61
CA GLU A 132 18.50 11.01 9.83
C GLU A 132 17.14 11.41 9.24
N ALA A 133 16.34 12.09 10.07
CA ALA A 133 15.12 12.78 9.64
C ALA A 133 15.47 14.17 9.05
N PRO A 134 14.61 14.80 8.21
CA PRO A 134 13.27 14.33 7.80
C PRO A 134 13.28 13.15 6.85
N TYR A 135 12.23 12.33 6.94
CA TYR A 135 12.02 11.18 6.08
C TYR A 135 11.09 11.53 4.90
N LEU A 136 11.42 11.05 3.71
CA LEU A 136 10.49 10.96 2.60
C LEU A 136 10.11 9.50 2.41
N VAL A 137 8.89 9.14 2.80
CA VAL A 137 8.34 7.83 2.49
C VAL A 137 7.76 7.87 1.08
N VAL A 138 8.13 6.88 0.28
CA VAL A 138 7.64 6.66 -1.09
C VAL A 138 6.93 5.31 -1.11
N ASP A 139 5.60 5.32 -1.09
CA ASP A 139 4.78 4.13 -1.22
C ASP A 139 4.38 3.95 -2.69
N LEU A 140 5.09 3.09 -3.40
CA LEU A 140 4.86 2.84 -4.83
C LEU A 140 3.96 1.63 -5.02
N GLY A 141 2.65 1.88 -4.99
CA GLY A 141 1.62 0.87 -5.15
C GLY A 141 1.32 0.47 -6.59
N GLY A 142 0.23 -0.28 -6.76
CA GLY A 142 -0.24 -0.68 -8.10
C GLY A 142 -1.04 0.41 -8.81
N GLY A 143 -1.85 1.18 -8.10
CA GLY A 143 -2.75 2.20 -8.66
C GLY A 143 -2.40 3.63 -8.30
N SER A 144 -1.75 3.84 -7.16
CA SER A 144 -1.28 5.15 -6.70
C SER A 144 0.14 5.09 -6.20
N THR A 145 0.73 6.26 -6.01
CA THR A 145 2.04 6.43 -5.34
C THR A 145 1.93 7.60 -4.38
N GLU A 146 2.21 7.35 -3.12
CA GLU A 146 2.21 8.36 -2.07
C GLU A 146 3.63 8.87 -1.82
N LEU A 147 3.79 10.21 -1.81
CA LEU A 147 4.97 10.89 -1.30
C LEU A 147 4.62 11.52 0.03
N VAL A 148 5.33 11.14 1.10
CA VAL A 148 5.04 11.59 2.45
C VAL A 148 6.32 12.08 3.13
N LEU A 149 6.41 13.38 3.33
CA LEU A 149 7.50 14.00 4.08
C LEU A 149 7.09 14.13 5.54
N GLY A 150 7.94 13.71 6.46
CA GLY A 150 7.65 13.84 7.89
C GLY A 150 8.89 13.73 8.77
N GLY A 151 8.67 14.10 10.02
CA GLY A 151 9.65 14.02 11.09
C GLY A 151 10.89 14.87 10.84
N ASP A 152 11.05 16.01 11.50
CA ASP A 152 12.31 16.78 11.47
C ASP A 152 13.19 16.56 12.73
N GLY A 153 12.63 15.79 13.68
CA GLY A 153 13.31 15.49 14.96
C GLY A 153 13.42 16.69 15.91
N VAL A 154 13.00 17.87 15.49
CA VAL A 154 13.13 19.13 16.26
C VAL A 154 11.75 19.72 16.56
N THR A 155 10.99 20.07 15.52
CA THR A 155 9.66 20.67 15.64
C THR A 155 8.53 19.67 15.46
N HIS A 156 8.82 18.57 14.76
CA HIS A 156 7.88 17.47 14.51
C HIS A 156 8.49 16.15 14.99
N PRO A 157 7.74 15.34 15.77
CA PRO A 157 8.16 13.98 16.07
C PRO A 157 8.46 13.18 14.79
N SER A 158 9.35 12.21 14.88
CA SER A 158 9.73 11.36 13.74
C SER A 158 8.55 10.62 13.07
N THR A 159 7.41 10.52 13.74
CA THR A 159 6.18 9.89 13.25
C THR A 159 5.14 10.88 12.72
N GLN A 160 5.44 12.19 12.73
CA GLN A 160 4.47 13.20 12.30
C GLN A 160 4.67 13.59 10.84
N VAL A 161 3.61 13.45 10.05
CA VAL A 161 3.56 13.91 8.66
C VAL A 161 3.56 15.44 8.60
N GLN A 162 4.40 16.00 7.74
CA GLN A 162 4.48 17.44 7.45
C GLN A 162 3.78 17.80 6.15
N ALA A 163 3.94 16.97 5.13
CA ALA A 163 3.33 17.14 3.83
C ALA A 163 3.16 15.77 3.16
N ALA A 164 2.03 15.58 2.49
CA ALA A 164 1.75 14.37 1.76
C ALA A 164 1.05 14.67 0.43
N PHE A 165 1.28 13.85 -0.56
CA PHE A 165 0.59 13.89 -1.83
C PHE A 165 0.44 12.48 -2.40
N SER A 166 -0.77 12.12 -2.83
CA SER A 166 -1.07 10.85 -3.50
C SER A 166 -1.22 11.10 -4.99
N MET A 167 -0.40 10.47 -5.78
CA MET A 167 -0.41 10.55 -7.24
C MET A 167 -1.17 9.37 -7.83
N ASN A 168 -1.99 9.59 -8.85
CA ASN A 168 -2.70 8.54 -9.59
C ASN A 168 -1.78 7.84 -10.61
N ILE A 169 -0.60 7.46 -10.17
CA ILE A 169 0.38 6.63 -10.88
C ILE A 169 0.81 5.46 -9.99
N GLY A 170 0.95 4.29 -10.58
CA GLY A 170 1.38 3.07 -9.92
C GLY A 170 1.69 2.00 -10.95
N SER A 171 2.36 0.93 -10.55
CA SER A 171 2.90 -0.06 -11.50
C SER A 171 1.83 -0.71 -12.39
N VAL A 172 0.66 -1.04 -11.85
CA VAL A 172 -0.45 -1.61 -12.64
C VAL A 172 -1.04 -0.55 -13.56
N ARG A 173 -1.40 0.61 -12.99
CA ARG A 173 -2.04 1.72 -13.73
C ARG A 173 -1.17 2.18 -14.91
N MET A 174 0.13 2.40 -14.70
CA MET A 174 1.05 2.85 -15.74
C MET A 174 1.24 1.79 -16.83
N THR A 175 1.34 0.52 -16.45
CA THR A 175 1.41 -0.59 -17.39
C THR A 175 0.14 -0.64 -18.25
N GLU A 176 -1.03 -0.61 -17.65
CA GLU A 176 -2.31 -0.70 -18.36
C GLU A 176 -2.60 0.56 -19.20
N ARG A 177 -2.13 1.74 -18.77
CA ARG A 177 -2.35 3.00 -19.48
C ARG A 177 -1.44 3.14 -20.71
N HIS A 178 -0.16 2.83 -20.57
CA HIS A 178 0.87 3.15 -21.57
C HIS A 178 1.50 1.91 -22.21
N LEU A 179 1.81 0.85 -21.47
CA LEU A 179 2.63 -0.27 -21.94
C LEU A 179 1.79 -1.39 -22.55
N LYS A 180 1.29 -1.18 -23.77
CA LYS A 180 0.35 -2.10 -24.46
C LYS A 180 1.03 -3.28 -25.13
N ASN A 181 2.32 -3.19 -25.41
CA ASN A 181 3.12 -4.21 -26.09
C ASN A 181 4.01 -4.94 -25.06
N ASP A 182 4.39 -6.18 -25.38
CA ASP A 182 5.40 -6.93 -24.64
C ASP A 182 6.46 -7.46 -25.62
N PRO A 183 7.68 -6.97 -25.58
CA PRO A 183 8.16 -5.81 -24.79
C PRO A 183 7.54 -4.47 -25.24
N PRO A 184 7.46 -3.47 -24.34
CA PRO A 184 6.93 -2.16 -24.68
C PRO A 184 7.81 -1.45 -25.71
N THR A 185 7.20 -0.62 -26.55
CA THR A 185 7.94 0.19 -27.52
C THR A 185 8.59 1.41 -26.83
N GLU A 186 9.66 1.96 -27.47
CA GLU A 186 10.30 3.18 -26.98
C GLU A 186 9.32 4.36 -26.85
N GLY A 187 8.35 4.49 -27.77
CA GLY A 187 7.31 5.50 -27.70
C GLY A 187 6.41 5.34 -26.49
N GLN A 188 5.98 4.11 -26.17
CA GLN A 188 5.18 3.82 -24.98
C GLN A 188 5.94 4.12 -23.69
N ILE A 189 7.22 3.79 -23.65
CA ILE A 189 8.08 4.10 -22.51
C ILE A 189 8.20 5.62 -22.33
N ALA A 190 8.43 6.37 -23.42
CA ALA A 190 8.54 7.82 -23.37
C ALA A 190 7.23 8.50 -22.90
N GLU A 191 6.07 8.01 -23.36
CA GLU A 191 4.76 8.48 -22.90
C GLU A 191 4.55 8.20 -21.40
N ALA A 192 4.91 7.01 -20.93
CA ALA A 192 4.83 6.66 -19.52
C ALA A 192 5.71 7.56 -18.64
N VAL A 193 6.95 7.78 -19.07
CA VAL A 193 7.90 8.68 -18.37
C VAL A 193 7.34 10.10 -18.31
N ALA A 194 6.81 10.64 -19.40
CA ALA A 194 6.25 11.99 -19.42
C ALA A 194 5.05 12.14 -18.48
N ASP A 195 4.18 11.12 -18.40
CA ASP A 195 3.04 11.11 -17.46
C ASP A 195 3.53 11.05 -16.00
N ILE A 196 4.53 10.21 -15.70
CA ILE A 196 5.15 10.12 -14.36
C ILE A 196 5.78 11.46 -13.98
N ASP A 197 6.57 12.07 -14.84
CA ASP A 197 7.25 13.35 -14.58
C ASP A 197 6.23 14.45 -14.25
N ALA A 198 5.12 14.53 -15.00
CA ALA A 198 4.06 15.49 -14.75
C ALA A 198 3.42 15.32 -13.37
N HIS A 199 3.20 14.08 -12.92
CA HIS A 199 2.65 13.81 -11.59
C HIS A 199 3.66 14.13 -10.48
N ILE A 200 4.94 13.83 -10.67
CA ILE A 200 6.00 14.17 -9.72
C ILE A 200 6.15 15.69 -9.58
N ASP A 201 6.12 16.42 -10.70
CA ASP A 201 6.18 17.88 -10.69
C ASP A 201 5.01 18.50 -9.91
N GLU A 202 3.81 17.92 -10.03
CA GLU A 202 2.64 18.35 -9.26
C GLU A 202 2.81 18.04 -7.76
N ALA A 203 3.27 16.84 -7.42
CA ALA A 203 3.50 16.42 -6.05
C ALA A 203 4.54 17.31 -5.35
N PHE A 204 5.60 17.71 -6.03
CA PHE A 204 6.66 18.56 -5.47
C PHE A 204 6.21 20.00 -5.18
N LYS A 205 5.08 20.45 -5.70
CA LYS A 205 4.48 21.73 -5.29
C LYS A 205 3.95 21.69 -3.86
N THR A 206 3.56 20.50 -3.39
CA THR A 206 2.99 20.26 -2.05
C THR A 206 4.04 19.67 -1.11
N VAL A 207 4.85 18.73 -1.59
CA VAL A 207 5.84 18.00 -0.79
C VAL A 207 7.23 18.56 -1.06
N PRO A 208 7.83 19.33 -0.13
CA PRO A 208 9.16 19.93 -0.32
C PRO A 208 10.28 18.90 -0.13
N ALA A 209 10.39 17.94 -1.05
CA ALA A 209 11.31 16.80 -0.98
C ALA A 209 12.80 17.19 -0.86
N GLY A 210 13.19 18.40 -1.28
CA GLY A 210 14.55 18.91 -1.15
C GLY A 210 15.05 19.09 0.30
N LYS A 211 14.17 18.91 1.30
CA LYS A 211 14.51 18.92 2.73
C LYS A 211 14.76 17.52 3.30
N THR A 212 14.63 16.49 2.49
CA THR A 212 14.76 15.08 2.89
C THR A 212 16.22 14.73 3.18
N HIS A 213 16.45 14.01 4.27
CA HIS A 213 17.73 13.38 4.56
C HIS A 213 17.71 11.89 4.24
N THR A 214 16.59 11.23 4.50
CA THR A 214 16.43 9.79 4.25
C THR A 214 15.18 9.51 3.42
N ILE A 215 15.34 8.68 2.37
CA ILE A 215 14.22 8.17 1.58
C ILE A 215 13.94 6.73 2.01
N ILE A 216 12.67 6.45 2.30
CA ILE A 216 12.18 5.12 2.69
C ILE A 216 11.19 4.67 1.63
N GLY A 217 11.58 3.68 0.84
CA GLY A 217 10.69 3.10 -0.15
C GLY A 217 9.90 1.93 0.44
N VAL A 218 8.61 1.86 0.16
CA VAL A 218 7.74 0.77 0.61
C VAL A 218 6.90 0.23 -0.53
N SER A 219 6.16 -0.86 -0.26
CA SER A 219 5.27 -1.55 -1.21
C SER A 219 5.99 -2.49 -2.19
N GLY A 220 5.17 -3.27 -2.92
CA GLY A 220 5.66 -4.39 -3.72
C GLY A 220 6.60 -4.01 -4.85
N THR A 221 6.43 -2.85 -5.45
CA THR A 221 7.30 -2.39 -6.54
C THR A 221 8.71 -2.09 -6.01
N VAL A 222 8.82 -1.40 -4.87
CA VAL A 222 10.13 -1.08 -4.27
C VAL A 222 10.85 -2.34 -3.84
N THR A 223 10.18 -3.25 -3.14
CA THR A 223 10.81 -4.51 -2.70
C THR A 223 11.22 -5.39 -3.87
N THR A 224 10.48 -5.38 -4.98
CA THR A 224 10.89 -6.06 -6.23
C THR A 224 12.15 -5.43 -6.82
N MET A 225 12.23 -4.10 -6.89
CA MET A 225 13.43 -3.40 -7.37
C MET A 225 14.64 -3.69 -6.48
N THR A 226 14.44 -3.71 -5.16
CA THR A 226 15.49 -4.07 -4.19
C THR A 226 16.00 -5.49 -4.42
N ALA A 227 15.10 -6.46 -4.56
CA ALA A 227 15.47 -7.86 -4.83
C ALA A 227 16.28 -7.98 -6.13
N LEU A 228 15.88 -7.28 -7.19
CA LEU A 228 16.62 -7.24 -8.46
C LEU A 228 18.00 -6.59 -8.31
N ALA A 229 18.08 -5.47 -7.60
CA ALA A 229 19.35 -4.77 -7.35
C ALA A 229 20.33 -5.63 -6.52
N MET A 230 19.81 -6.44 -5.61
CA MET A 230 20.60 -7.40 -4.82
C MET A 230 20.96 -8.67 -5.60
N GLY A 231 20.42 -8.86 -6.81
CA GLY A 231 20.67 -10.06 -7.62
C GLY A 231 20.03 -11.33 -7.04
N LEU A 232 18.95 -11.21 -6.28
CA LEU A 232 18.24 -12.37 -5.73
C LEU A 232 17.58 -13.17 -6.85
N THR A 233 17.78 -14.49 -6.85
CA THR A 233 17.15 -15.41 -7.80
C THR A 233 15.74 -15.81 -7.39
N GLU A 234 15.41 -15.68 -6.11
CA GLU A 234 14.11 -15.89 -5.51
C GLU A 234 13.83 -14.72 -4.55
N TYR A 235 12.55 -14.35 -4.40
CA TYR A 235 12.17 -13.28 -3.49
C TYR A 235 12.32 -13.73 -2.03
N ASP A 236 13.17 -13.05 -1.29
CA ASP A 236 13.38 -13.24 0.14
C ASP A 236 13.01 -11.96 0.89
N HIS A 237 11.86 -11.99 1.58
CA HIS A 237 11.36 -10.84 2.32
C HIS A 237 12.30 -10.40 3.45
N THR A 238 13.06 -11.31 4.04
CA THR A 238 13.99 -10.99 5.13
C THR A 238 15.25 -10.28 4.63
N ALA A 239 15.57 -10.42 3.35
CA ALA A 239 16.71 -9.76 2.73
C ALA A 239 16.37 -8.35 2.23
N VAL A 240 15.09 -8.09 1.89
CA VAL A 240 14.65 -6.80 1.32
C VAL A 240 13.98 -5.87 2.33
N ASP A 241 13.54 -6.38 3.48
CA ASP A 241 13.07 -5.56 4.60
C ASP A 241 14.30 -4.93 5.29
N GLY A 242 14.40 -3.60 5.26
CA GLY A 242 15.54 -2.83 5.75
C GLY A 242 15.78 -2.86 7.24
#